data_f6bf1bda96026908663dea3e66011399
#
_entry.id   f6bf1bda96026908663dea3e66011399
#
_cell.length_a   1.000
_cell.length_b   1.000
_cell.length_c   1.000
_cell.angle_alpha   90.00
_cell.angle_beta   90.00
_cell.angle_gamma   90.00
#
_symmetry.space_group_name_H-M   'P 1'
#
loop_
_entity.id
_entity.type
_entity.pdbx_description
1 polymer ?
#
loop_
_entity_poly.entity_id
_entity_poly.type
_entity_poly.pdbx_seq_one_letter_code
_entity_poly.pdbx_strand_id
1 'polypeptide(L)'
;NVKTSRPQHLTAKQVISKTAKHFQIETEEICSSKRSKHIVIPRQIAMYLLRSELHMSFPKIAKELGRKDHTTAIHSIEKIEKDSKLNPAIRDNIASIRESLYN
;
A
#
# COMPACT_ATOMS: atom_id res chain seq x y z
N ASN A 1 4.51 2.36 -27.14
CA ASN A 1 4.40 2.35 -26.66
C ASN A 1 4.16 2.36 -25.76
N VAL A 2 4.02 2.38 -25.79
CA VAL A 2 4.04 2.44 -25.06
C VAL A 2 3.79 2.24 -24.04
N LYS A 3 3.52 1.86 -23.60
CA LYS A 3 3.37 1.62 -22.69
C LYS A 3 3.55 1.49 -21.43
N THR A 4 3.51 1.18 -21.22
CA THR A 4 4.11 1.22 -19.94
C THR A 4 3.82 2.43 -19.15
N SER A 5 3.14 3.30 -19.68
CA SER A 5 2.89 4.54 -18.98
C SER A 5 1.95 4.31 -17.82
N ARG A 6 2.10 5.12 -16.79
CA ARG A 6 1.21 5.12 -15.66
C ARG A 6 -0.19 5.51 -16.08
N PRO A 7 -1.23 4.92 -15.47
CA PRO A 7 -2.56 5.45 -15.65
C PRO A 7 -2.56 6.91 -15.21
N GLN A 8 -3.17 7.78 -15.99
CA GLN A 8 -3.19 9.20 -15.68
C GLN A 8 -3.87 9.51 -14.37
N HIS A 9 -4.78 8.65 -13.94
CA HIS A 9 -5.63 8.92 -12.80
C HIS A 9 -5.54 7.81 -11.74
N LEU A 10 -4.32 7.37 -11.47
CA LEU A 10 -4.13 6.42 -10.38
C LEU A 10 -4.49 7.12 -9.07
N THR A 11 -5.46 6.57 -8.35
CA THR A 11 -5.96 7.18 -7.11
C THR A 11 -5.58 6.34 -5.90
N ALA A 12 -5.66 6.97 -4.72
CA ALA A 12 -5.42 6.26 -3.47
C ALA A 12 -6.36 5.08 -3.33
N LYS A 13 -7.63 5.24 -3.71
CA LYS A 13 -8.59 4.16 -3.64
C LYS A 13 -8.19 2.98 -4.51
N GLN A 14 -7.65 3.25 -5.69
CA GLN A 14 -7.20 2.18 -6.57
C GLN A 14 -6.01 1.43 -5.99
N VAL A 15 -5.08 2.15 -5.38
CA VAL A 15 -3.92 1.51 -4.74
C VAL A 15 -4.39 0.60 -3.61
N ILE A 16 -5.27 1.10 -2.75
CA ILE A 16 -5.78 0.33 -1.63
C ILE A 16 -6.58 -0.88 -2.12
N SER A 17 -7.45 -0.67 -3.11
CA SER A 17 -8.27 -1.74 -3.67
C SER A 17 -7.43 -2.84 -4.31
N LYS A 18 -6.42 -2.47 -5.08
CA LYS A 18 -5.55 -3.44 -5.73
C LYS A 18 -4.72 -4.22 -4.70
N THR A 19 -4.29 -3.54 -3.64
CA THR A 19 -3.55 -4.19 -2.56
C THR A 19 -4.44 -5.20 -1.84
N ALA A 20 -5.67 -4.80 -1.51
CA ALA A 20 -6.62 -5.68 -0.85
C ALA A 20 -6.90 -6.91 -1.73
N LYS A 21 -7.13 -6.70 -3.01
CA LYS A 21 -7.42 -7.77 -3.94
C LYS A 21 -6.25 -8.75 -4.04
N HIS A 22 -5.04 -8.22 -4.09
CA HIS A 22 -3.84 -9.06 -4.17
C HIS A 22 -3.76 -10.01 -2.98
N PHE A 23 -4.11 -9.54 -1.80
CA PHE A 23 -4.04 -10.34 -0.57
C PHE A 23 -5.37 -11.04 -0.27
N GLN A 24 -6.36 -10.93 -1.17
CA GLN A 24 -7.66 -11.59 -1.02
C GLN A 24 -8.38 -11.19 0.25
N ILE A 25 -8.33 -9.90 0.57
CA ILE A 25 -9.06 -9.33 1.71
C ILE A 25 -9.90 -8.16 1.21
N GLU A 26 -10.83 -7.71 2.06
CA GLU A 26 -11.71 -6.60 1.71
C GLU A 26 -11.04 -5.27 1.98
N THR A 27 -11.36 -4.27 1.17
CA THR A 27 -10.85 -2.92 1.37
C THR A 27 -11.18 -2.41 2.77
N GLU A 28 -12.39 -2.72 3.24
CA GLU A 28 -12.81 -2.31 4.58
C GLU A 28 -11.92 -2.88 5.67
N GLU A 29 -11.38 -4.09 5.45
CA GLU A 29 -10.48 -4.70 6.42
C GLU A 29 -9.15 -3.98 6.51
N ILE A 30 -8.63 -3.56 5.35
CA ILE A 30 -7.39 -2.79 5.33
C ILE A 30 -7.55 -1.50 6.12
N CYS A 31 -8.69 -0.85 5.99
CA CYS A 31 -8.94 0.43 6.66
C CYS A 31 -9.47 0.27 8.09
N SER A 32 -9.63 -0.97 8.55
CA SER A 32 -10.17 -1.24 9.89
C SER A 32 -9.08 -1.15 10.95
N SER A 33 -9.47 -1.38 12.20
CA SER A 33 -8.53 -1.40 13.31
C SER A 33 -8.01 -2.81 13.62
N LYS A 34 -8.31 -3.79 12.77
CA LYS A 34 -7.85 -5.15 12.98
C LYS A 34 -6.33 -5.23 13.02
N ARG A 35 -5.81 -6.10 13.89
CA ARG A 35 -4.37 -6.23 14.12
C ARG A 35 -3.78 -7.57 13.72
N SER A 36 -4.57 -8.46 13.13
CA SER A 36 -4.01 -9.73 12.66
C SER A 36 -3.05 -9.49 11.50
N LYS A 37 -2.00 -10.30 11.43
CA LYS A 37 -0.92 -10.09 10.45
C LYS A 37 -1.43 -10.07 9.02
N HIS A 38 -2.43 -10.91 8.72
CA HIS A 38 -2.94 -10.97 7.35
C HIS A 38 -3.69 -9.69 6.95
N ILE A 39 -3.93 -8.78 7.89
CA ILE A 39 -4.52 -7.47 7.62
C ILE A 39 -3.47 -6.36 7.78
N VAL A 40 -2.64 -6.47 8.83
CA VAL A 40 -1.64 -5.43 9.12
C VAL A 40 -0.60 -5.31 8.01
N ILE A 41 -0.07 -6.43 7.53
CA ILE A 41 0.96 -6.37 6.49
C ILE A 41 0.42 -5.79 5.19
N PRO A 42 -0.75 -6.23 4.68
CA PRO A 42 -1.34 -5.56 3.51
C PRO A 42 -1.58 -4.07 3.73
N ARG A 43 -2.02 -3.68 4.93
CA ARG A 43 -2.23 -2.26 5.25
C ARG A 43 -0.94 -1.48 5.16
N GLN A 44 0.13 -2.03 5.72
CA GLN A 44 1.44 -1.36 5.68
C GLN A 44 1.97 -1.26 4.26
N ILE A 45 1.77 -2.29 3.46
CA ILE A 45 2.19 -2.28 2.05
C ILE A 45 1.38 -1.23 1.28
N ALA A 46 0.07 -1.13 1.55
CA ALA A 46 -0.75 -0.09 0.91
C ALA A 46 -0.22 1.31 1.24
N MET A 47 0.13 1.55 2.51
CA MET A 47 0.70 2.84 2.91
C MET A 47 2.00 3.12 2.16
N TYR A 48 2.86 2.12 2.06
CA TYR A 48 4.13 2.24 1.34
C TYR A 48 3.89 2.60 -0.13
N LEU A 49 2.94 1.93 -0.79
CA LEU A 49 2.65 2.18 -2.19
C LEU A 49 2.05 3.56 -2.41
N LEU A 50 1.18 4.01 -1.49
CA LEU A 50 0.63 5.37 -1.58
C LEU A 50 1.76 6.40 -1.55
N ARG A 51 2.79 6.14 -0.75
CA ARG A 51 3.93 7.04 -0.67
C ARG A 51 4.82 6.94 -1.90
N SER A 52 5.15 5.73 -2.33
CA SER A 52 6.12 5.53 -3.42
C SER A 52 5.51 5.83 -4.80
N GLU A 53 4.23 5.52 -5.00
CA GLU A 53 3.62 5.67 -6.31
C GLU A 53 2.87 6.99 -6.49
N LEU A 54 2.26 7.49 -5.43
CA LEU A 54 1.47 8.73 -5.49
C LEU A 54 2.12 9.90 -4.77
N HIS A 55 3.22 9.66 -4.08
CA HIS A 55 3.97 10.70 -3.35
C HIS A 55 3.08 11.45 -2.35
N MET A 56 2.14 10.74 -1.75
CA MET A 56 1.22 11.35 -0.80
C MET A 56 1.92 11.70 0.51
N SER A 57 1.44 12.74 1.17
CA SER A 57 1.95 13.12 2.49
C SER A 57 1.53 12.09 3.53
N PHE A 58 2.32 11.97 4.60
CA PHE A 58 2.00 11.03 5.66
C PHE A 58 0.63 11.27 6.29
N PRO A 59 0.22 12.52 6.56
CA PRO A 59 -1.14 12.74 7.08
C PRO A 59 -2.23 12.26 6.12
N LYS A 60 -2.06 12.48 4.82
CA LYS A 60 -3.04 12.03 3.84
C LYS A 60 -3.10 10.51 3.76
N ILE A 61 -1.94 9.85 3.81
CA ILE A 61 -1.89 8.39 3.79
C ILE A 61 -2.62 7.83 5.02
N ALA A 62 -2.35 8.39 6.18
CA ALA A 62 -3.01 7.94 7.41
C ALA A 62 -4.51 8.08 7.29
N LYS A 63 -4.97 9.22 6.77
CA LYS A 63 -6.40 9.47 6.61
C LYS A 63 -7.06 8.44 5.68
N GLU A 64 -6.40 8.14 4.57
CA GLU A 64 -6.94 7.17 3.60
C GLU A 64 -7.09 5.79 4.21
N LEU A 65 -6.24 5.44 5.15
CA LEU A 65 -6.28 4.13 5.80
C LEU A 65 -7.04 4.17 7.13
N GLY A 66 -7.77 5.24 7.39
CA GLY A 66 -8.60 5.33 8.60
C GLY A 66 -7.80 5.56 9.87
N ARG A 67 -6.59 6.09 9.77
CA ARG A 67 -5.74 6.36 10.93
C ARG A 67 -5.81 7.83 11.30
N LYS A 68 -5.83 8.12 12.59
CA LYS A 68 -5.83 9.50 13.09
C LYS A 68 -4.43 10.06 13.20
N ASP A 69 -3.46 9.19 13.49
CA ASP A 69 -2.08 9.59 13.76
C ASP A 69 -1.18 9.21 12.59
N HIS A 70 -0.60 10.22 11.96
CA HIS A 70 0.27 9.98 10.81
C HIS A 70 1.60 9.33 11.20
N THR A 71 1.95 9.30 12.48
CA THR A 71 3.13 8.59 12.95
C THR A 71 3.05 7.11 12.58
N THR A 72 1.84 6.54 12.64
CA THR A 72 1.61 5.16 12.24
C THR A 72 2.00 4.94 10.78
N ALA A 73 1.63 5.89 9.91
CA ALA A 73 1.97 5.79 8.49
C ALA A 73 3.49 5.84 8.29
N ILE A 74 4.16 6.76 8.99
CA ILE A 74 5.61 6.89 8.89
C ILE A 74 6.30 5.58 9.29
N HIS A 75 5.94 5.03 10.44
CA HIS A 75 6.56 3.79 10.94
C HIS A 75 6.27 2.61 10.03
N SER A 76 5.04 2.53 9.50
CA SER A 76 4.65 1.43 8.61
C SER A 76 5.44 1.48 7.31
N ILE A 77 5.59 2.66 6.75
CA ILE A 77 6.32 2.84 5.50
C ILE A 77 7.78 2.51 5.68
N GLU A 78 8.40 2.99 6.77
CA GLU A 78 9.80 2.69 7.07
C GLU A 78 10.01 1.20 7.26
N LYS A 79 9.08 0.53 7.95
CA LYS A 79 9.17 -0.89 8.19
C LYS A 79 9.12 -1.68 6.88
N ILE A 80 8.18 -1.35 5.99
CA ILE A 80 8.06 -2.04 4.71
C ILE A 80 9.27 -1.77 3.83
N GLU A 81 9.78 -0.54 3.83
CA GLU A 81 10.97 -0.21 3.06
C GLU A 81 12.15 -1.08 3.49
N LYS A 82 12.35 -1.22 4.80
CA LYS A 82 13.41 -2.04 5.34
C LYS A 82 13.16 -3.53 5.03
N ASP A 83 11.95 -4.01 5.31
CA ASP A 83 11.61 -5.41 5.12
C ASP A 83 11.72 -5.84 3.66
N SER A 84 11.39 -4.95 2.73
CA SER A 84 11.46 -5.29 1.30
C SER A 84 12.90 -5.58 0.85
N LYS A 85 13.88 -5.04 1.54
CA LYS A 85 15.28 -5.29 1.22
C LYS A 85 15.76 -6.63 1.78
N LEU A 86 15.13 -7.10 2.86
CA LEU A 86 15.57 -8.29 3.58
C LEU A 86 14.70 -9.51 3.30
N ASN A 87 13.46 -9.31 2.87
CA ASN A 87 12.50 -10.38 2.71
C ASN A 87 11.99 -10.44 1.27
N PRO A 88 12.43 -11.46 0.50
CA PRO A 88 11.99 -11.58 -0.90
C PRO A 88 10.48 -11.67 -1.05
N ALA A 89 9.78 -12.29 -0.09
CA ALA A 89 8.32 -12.41 -0.19
C ALA A 89 7.65 -11.04 -0.16
N ILE A 90 8.11 -10.15 0.72
CA ILE A 90 7.57 -8.79 0.79
C ILE A 90 7.87 -8.05 -0.52
N ARG A 91 9.11 -8.14 -0.99
CA ARG A 91 9.52 -7.49 -2.23
C ARG A 91 8.70 -7.96 -3.42
N ASP A 92 8.48 -9.27 -3.52
CA ASP A 92 7.73 -9.84 -4.64
C ASP A 92 6.26 -9.44 -4.61
N ASN A 93 5.67 -9.37 -3.42
CA ASN A 93 4.30 -8.90 -3.28
C ASN A 93 4.16 -7.45 -3.74
N ILE A 94 5.10 -6.61 -3.32
CA ILE A 94 5.09 -5.20 -3.73
C ILE A 94 5.22 -5.08 -5.24
N ALA A 95 6.15 -5.85 -5.83
CA ALA A 95 6.35 -5.80 -7.28
C ALA A 95 5.10 -6.23 -8.04
N SER A 96 4.43 -7.29 -7.59
CA SER A 96 3.21 -7.78 -8.23
C SER A 96 2.09 -6.75 -8.16
N ILE A 97 1.90 -6.14 -6.99
CA ILE A 97 0.86 -5.13 -6.84
C ILE A 97 1.17 -3.92 -7.70
N ARG A 98 2.43 -3.47 -7.66
CA ARG A 98 2.86 -2.32 -8.47
C ARG A 98 2.59 -2.56 -9.94
N GLU A 99 2.91 -3.75 -10.43
CA GLU A 99 2.65 -4.08 -11.82
C GLU A 99 1.16 -4.00 -12.14
N SER A 100 0.31 -4.48 -11.24
CA SER A 100 -1.14 -4.46 -11.46
C SER A 100 -1.71 -3.04 -11.48
N LEU A 101 -1.02 -2.08 -10.84
CA LEU A 101 -1.49 -0.70 -10.83
C LEU A 101 -1.37 -0.05 -12.20
N TYR A 102 -0.45 -0.51 -13.03
CA TYR A 102 -0.14 0.10 -14.31
C TYR A 102 -0.56 -0.75 -15.53
N ASN A 103 -1.33 -1.78 -15.28
CA ASN A 103 -1.83 -2.61 -16.37
C ASN A 103 -3.28 -2.32 -16.70
#